data_1b51793e5ea3ec207f36d46904ecfc42
#
_entry.id   1b51793e5ea3ec207f36d46904ecfc42
#
_cell.length_a   1.000
_cell.length_b   1.000
_cell.length_c   1.000
_cell.angle_alpha   90.00
_cell.angle_beta   90.00
_cell.angle_gamma   90.00
#
_symmetry.space_group_name_H-M   'P 1'
#
loop_
_entity.id
_entity.type
_entity.pdbx_description
1 polymer ?
#
loop_
_entity_poly.entity_id
_entity_poly.type
_entity_poly.pdbx_seq_one_letter_code
_entity_poly.pdbx_strand_id
1 'polypeptide(L)'
;VKALSRATLVALLYVVTAGAWIHFSGDFALDASHTREELEAYERMKGLGFVVVTGLGLFVTTFFVMRRLIADGEEAARDREALMSAERQALAGLFVGSITHDANNVATVVLSALELLDEQPLDAEGRSAVRDAQQAMARLVALFKDLKGLGRRRGSANLTETCLNEAIEHAVALLQGHSAMRHCHVTLSLGPPVTLPLFADLVDSMLINLLINAAQATRGVGRLEVKLSVVDGFARIEVHDDGPDVPPEQVAQLFKPFHTTKPNGTGLGLVSVQQAALAHQGRVEHSRSPLGGACFTVSLPVPGRP
;
A
#
# COMPACT_ATOMS: atom_id res chain seq x y z
N VAL A 1 -22.41 23.48 -19.48
CA VAL A 1 -23.68 24.13 -19.09
C VAL A 1 -23.56 24.78 -17.71
N LYS A 2 -23.13 24.08 -16.63
CA LYS A 2 -23.04 24.66 -15.27
C LYS A 2 -22.00 25.82 -15.12
N ALA A 3 -20.91 25.81 -15.88
CA ALA A 3 -19.92 26.87 -15.85
C ALA A 3 -20.43 28.18 -16.54
N LEU A 4 -21.13 28.02 -17.64
CA LEU A 4 -21.72 29.16 -18.38
C LEU A 4 -22.80 29.83 -17.53
N SER A 5 -23.65 29.07 -16.82
CA SER A 5 -24.69 29.66 -15.95
C SER A 5 -24.11 30.41 -14.75
N ARG A 6 -22.96 29.99 -14.23
CA ARG A 6 -22.27 30.70 -13.13
C ARG A 6 -21.60 32.00 -13.61
N ALA A 7 -20.97 31.97 -14.79
CA ALA A 7 -20.38 33.17 -15.39
C ALA A 7 -21.44 34.22 -15.69
N THR A 8 -22.61 33.82 -16.22
CA THR A 8 -23.76 34.70 -16.45
C THR A 8 -24.31 35.29 -15.16
N LEU A 9 -24.37 34.51 -14.07
CA LEU A 9 -24.81 35.02 -12.78
C LEU A 9 -23.88 36.08 -12.20
N VAL A 10 -22.57 35.87 -12.29
CA VAL A 10 -21.54 36.83 -11.84
C VAL A 10 -21.61 38.09 -12.65
N ALA A 11 -21.77 38.00 -13.98
CA ALA A 11 -21.91 39.14 -14.86
C ALA A 11 -23.18 39.97 -14.56
N LEU A 12 -24.30 39.27 -14.33
CA LEU A 12 -25.56 39.92 -13.98
C LEU A 12 -25.48 40.64 -12.62
N LEU A 13 -24.87 39.98 -11.61
CA LEU A 13 -24.64 40.59 -10.29
C LEU A 13 -23.76 41.87 -10.40
N TYR A 14 -22.72 41.82 -11.25
CA TYR A 14 -21.87 42.98 -11.51
C TYR A 14 -22.66 44.13 -12.14
N VAL A 15 -23.46 43.87 -13.17
CA VAL A 15 -24.27 44.91 -13.85
C VAL A 15 -25.29 45.54 -12.88
N VAL A 16 -25.95 44.74 -12.03
CA VAL A 16 -26.91 45.23 -11.04
C VAL A 16 -26.22 46.08 -9.97
N THR A 17 -25.09 45.63 -9.44
CA THR A 17 -24.34 46.36 -8.41
C THR A 17 -23.71 47.64 -8.98
N ALA A 18 -23.19 47.62 -10.21
CA ALA A 18 -22.67 48.79 -10.89
C ALA A 18 -23.78 49.83 -11.20
N GLY A 19 -24.93 49.37 -11.67
CA GLY A 19 -26.08 50.23 -11.91
C GLY A 19 -26.62 50.90 -10.64
N ALA A 20 -26.74 50.12 -9.57
CA ALA A 20 -27.13 50.62 -8.24
C ALA A 20 -26.11 51.69 -7.73
N TRP A 21 -24.80 51.41 -7.84
CA TRP A 21 -23.77 52.37 -7.46
C TRP A 21 -23.88 53.71 -8.23
N ILE A 22 -24.04 53.64 -9.55
CA ILE A 22 -24.18 54.85 -10.40
C ILE A 22 -25.40 55.65 -9.99
N HIS A 23 -26.55 55.02 -9.78
CA HIS A 23 -27.79 55.69 -9.45
C HIS A 23 -27.75 56.32 -8.04
N PHE A 24 -27.50 55.53 -7.01
CA PHE A 24 -27.53 56.03 -5.62
C PHE A 24 -26.41 57.01 -5.28
N SER A 25 -25.22 56.83 -5.89
CA SER A 25 -24.10 57.72 -5.61
C SER A 25 -24.23 59.08 -6.34
N GLY A 26 -25.06 59.17 -7.41
CA GLY A 26 -25.40 60.40 -8.07
C GLY A 26 -26.30 61.30 -7.20
N ASP A 27 -27.37 60.72 -6.69
CA ASP A 27 -28.32 61.42 -5.79
C ASP A 27 -27.66 61.91 -4.51
N PHE A 28 -26.79 61.07 -3.91
CA PHE A 28 -26.03 61.47 -2.71
C PHE A 28 -25.02 62.58 -2.97
N ALA A 29 -24.38 62.63 -4.14
CA ALA A 29 -23.46 63.70 -4.51
C ALA A 29 -24.15 65.04 -4.68
N LEU A 30 -25.37 65.06 -5.22
CA LEU A 30 -26.18 66.23 -5.38
C LEU A 30 -26.67 66.78 -4.03
N ASP A 31 -27.06 65.92 -3.10
CA ASP A 31 -27.53 66.35 -1.77
C ASP A 31 -26.39 66.81 -0.86
N ALA A 32 -25.17 66.30 -1.03
CA ALA A 32 -24.03 66.58 -0.15
C ALA A 32 -23.17 67.79 -0.61
N SER A 33 -23.36 68.31 -1.82
CA SER A 33 -22.54 69.41 -2.37
C SER A 33 -23.27 70.72 -2.38
N HIS A 34 -22.64 71.82 -1.87
CA HIS A 34 -23.14 73.13 -1.87
C HIS A 34 -22.44 74.04 -2.90
N THR A 35 -21.31 73.61 -3.43
CA THR A 35 -20.56 74.39 -4.47
C THR A 35 -20.21 73.49 -5.66
N ARG A 36 -19.94 74.06 -6.80
CA ARG A 36 -19.56 73.35 -8.02
C ARG A 36 -18.21 72.65 -7.89
N GLU A 37 -17.27 73.19 -7.12
CA GLU A 37 -15.97 72.60 -6.86
C GLU A 37 -16.08 71.33 -5.96
N GLU A 38 -16.95 71.35 -4.95
CA GLU A 38 -17.26 70.19 -4.11
C GLU A 38 -17.91 69.06 -4.90
N LEU A 39 -18.81 69.40 -5.82
CA LEU A 39 -19.46 68.43 -6.68
C LEU A 39 -18.45 67.67 -7.58
N GLU A 40 -17.53 68.46 -8.24
CA GLU A 40 -16.49 67.91 -9.09
C GLU A 40 -15.47 67.04 -8.34
N ALA A 41 -15.15 67.39 -7.10
CA ALA A 41 -14.29 66.57 -6.23
C ALA A 41 -14.99 65.29 -5.82
N TYR A 42 -16.27 65.35 -5.51
CA TYR A 42 -17.08 64.18 -5.13
C TYR A 42 -17.25 63.20 -6.28
N GLU A 43 -17.50 63.68 -7.51
CA GLU A 43 -17.60 62.88 -8.72
C GLU A 43 -16.29 62.18 -9.06
N ARG A 44 -15.13 62.81 -8.85
CA ARG A 44 -13.81 62.16 -9.02
C ARG A 44 -13.56 61.07 -7.98
N MET A 45 -13.86 61.34 -6.71
CA MET A 45 -13.72 60.35 -5.64
C MET A 45 -14.64 59.12 -5.83
N LYS A 46 -15.87 59.34 -6.26
CA LYS A 46 -16.86 58.36 -6.62
C LYS A 46 -16.37 57.42 -7.73
N GLY A 47 -15.82 58.00 -8.81
CA GLY A 47 -15.24 57.23 -9.91
C GLY A 47 -14.06 56.38 -9.49
N LEU A 48 -13.14 56.93 -8.68
CA LEU A 48 -11.99 56.18 -8.14
C LEU A 48 -12.44 55.06 -7.19
N GLY A 49 -13.40 55.35 -6.31
CA GLY A 49 -13.98 54.34 -5.39
C GLY A 49 -14.63 53.16 -6.12
N PHE A 50 -15.35 53.44 -7.21
CA PHE A 50 -15.94 52.43 -8.06
C PHE A 50 -14.88 51.50 -8.67
N VAL A 51 -13.81 52.07 -9.24
CA VAL A 51 -12.72 51.28 -9.84
C VAL A 51 -12.03 50.40 -8.81
N VAL A 52 -11.77 50.94 -7.60
CA VAL A 52 -11.12 50.18 -6.53
C VAL A 52 -12.01 49.02 -6.05
N VAL A 53 -13.28 49.26 -5.76
CA VAL A 53 -14.21 48.24 -5.28
C VAL A 53 -14.44 47.16 -6.31
N THR A 54 -14.66 47.54 -7.58
CA THR A 54 -14.85 46.55 -8.66
C THR A 54 -13.58 45.80 -9.00
N GLY A 55 -12.42 46.44 -8.96
CA GLY A 55 -11.11 45.79 -9.14
C GLY A 55 -10.83 44.79 -8.05
N LEU A 56 -11.10 45.12 -6.79
CA LEU A 56 -10.95 44.22 -5.65
C LEU A 56 -11.92 43.01 -5.74
N GLY A 57 -13.19 43.31 -6.12
CA GLY A 57 -14.20 42.25 -6.32
C GLY A 57 -13.80 41.24 -7.42
N LEU A 58 -13.31 41.76 -8.55
CA LEU A 58 -12.78 40.94 -9.64
C LEU A 58 -11.56 40.12 -9.21
N PHE A 59 -10.62 40.77 -8.50
CA PHE A 59 -9.43 40.06 -7.98
C PHE A 59 -9.80 38.92 -7.03
N VAL A 60 -10.66 39.19 -6.06
CA VAL A 60 -11.09 38.18 -5.08
C VAL A 60 -11.81 36.99 -5.79
N THR A 61 -12.72 37.31 -6.70
CA THR A 61 -13.47 36.28 -7.45
C THR A 61 -12.52 35.43 -8.30
N THR A 62 -11.62 36.09 -9.06
CA THR A 62 -10.63 35.38 -9.88
C THR A 62 -9.69 34.51 -9.03
N PHE A 63 -9.24 35.04 -7.89
CA PHE A 63 -8.38 34.32 -6.96
C PHE A 63 -9.05 33.05 -6.44
N PHE A 64 -10.30 33.14 -5.99
CA PHE A 64 -11.02 31.93 -5.50
C PHE A 64 -11.32 30.92 -6.61
N VAL A 65 -11.69 31.37 -7.81
CA VAL A 65 -11.91 30.50 -8.97
C VAL A 65 -10.62 29.78 -9.35
N MET A 66 -9.51 30.53 -9.46
CA MET A 66 -8.21 29.96 -9.80
C MET A 66 -7.72 28.94 -8.77
N ARG A 67 -7.83 29.29 -7.48
CA ARG A 67 -7.46 28.38 -6.38
C ARG A 67 -8.27 27.08 -6.42
N ARG A 68 -9.56 27.17 -6.74
CA ARG A 68 -10.43 26.00 -6.87
C ARG A 68 -10.07 25.15 -8.07
N LEU A 69 -9.79 25.76 -9.23
CA LEU A 69 -9.36 25.05 -10.43
C LEU A 69 -8.04 24.31 -10.23
N ILE A 70 -7.10 24.91 -9.50
CA ILE A 70 -5.82 24.26 -9.17
C ILE A 70 -6.06 23.05 -8.24
N ALA A 71 -6.87 23.21 -7.20
CA ALA A 71 -7.20 22.11 -6.27
C ALA A 71 -7.92 20.94 -6.97
N ASP A 72 -8.93 21.25 -7.81
CA ASP A 72 -9.66 20.23 -8.58
C ASP A 72 -8.72 19.53 -9.60
N GLY A 73 -7.74 20.25 -10.16
CA GLY A 73 -6.73 19.70 -11.06
C GLY A 73 -5.74 18.77 -10.37
N GLU A 74 -5.30 19.11 -9.15
CA GLU A 74 -4.40 18.26 -8.36
C GLU A 74 -5.10 16.98 -7.89
N GLU A 75 -6.37 17.05 -7.49
CA GLU A 75 -7.17 15.90 -7.10
C GLU A 75 -7.38 14.95 -8.28
N ALA A 76 -7.76 15.48 -9.46
CA ALA A 76 -7.90 14.70 -10.68
C ALA A 76 -6.57 14.04 -11.14
N ALA A 77 -5.44 14.71 -10.93
CA ALA A 77 -4.13 14.16 -11.23
C ALA A 77 -3.77 13.00 -10.30
N ARG A 78 -4.03 13.12 -8.99
CA ARG A 78 -3.84 12.04 -8.00
C ARG A 78 -4.71 10.82 -8.28
N ASP A 79 -5.99 11.05 -8.60
CA ASP A 79 -6.92 9.97 -8.93
C ASP A 79 -6.48 9.23 -10.20
N ARG A 80 -5.99 9.96 -11.21
CA ARG A 80 -5.49 9.37 -12.44
C ARG A 80 -4.22 8.55 -12.21
N GLU A 81 -3.33 9.02 -11.36
CA GLU A 81 -2.10 8.30 -10.99
C GLU A 81 -2.41 7.04 -10.18
N ALA A 82 -3.37 7.11 -9.25
CA ALA A 82 -3.87 5.96 -8.50
C ALA A 82 -4.53 4.92 -9.41
N LEU A 83 -5.35 5.36 -10.38
CA LEU A 83 -5.97 4.47 -11.37
C LEU A 83 -4.94 3.79 -12.27
N MET A 84 -3.95 4.54 -12.78
CA MET A 84 -2.87 3.97 -13.61
C MET A 84 -2.01 2.97 -12.82
N SER A 85 -1.74 3.27 -11.54
CA SER A 85 -1.02 2.34 -10.65
C SER A 85 -1.83 1.07 -10.42
N ALA A 86 -3.12 1.18 -10.14
CA ALA A 86 -4.01 0.05 -9.96
C ALA A 86 -4.16 -0.79 -11.24
N GLU A 87 -4.23 -0.16 -12.41
CA GLU A 87 -4.28 -0.84 -13.70
C GLU A 87 -2.98 -1.59 -14.01
N ARG A 88 -1.81 -0.97 -13.78
CA ARG A 88 -0.50 -1.64 -13.92
C ARG A 88 -0.37 -2.85 -13.00
N GLN A 89 -0.78 -2.71 -11.73
CA GLN A 89 -0.79 -3.82 -10.79
C GLN A 89 -1.75 -4.93 -11.20
N ALA A 90 -2.91 -4.56 -11.75
CA ALA A 90 -3.91 -5.51 -12.23
C ALA A 90 -3.41 -6.32 -13.43
N LEU A 91 -2.76 -5.66 -14.39
CA LEU A 91 -2.15 -6.32 -15.55
C LEU A 91 -0.98 -7.21 -15.13
N ALA A 92 -0.09 -6.71 -14.26
CA ALA A 92 1.00 -7.51 -13.71
C ALA A 92 0.47 -8.78 -13.01
N GLY A 93 -0.59 -8.67 -12.23
CA GLY A 93 -1.21 -9.82 -11.56
C GLY A 93 -1.79 -10.87 -12.53
N LEU A 94 -2.42 -10.43 -13.62
CA LEU A 94 -2.95 -11.34 -14.66
C LEU A 94 -1.82 -12.08 -15.39
N PHE A 95 -0.78 -11.35 -15.79
CA PHE A 95 0.38 -11.94 -16.46
C PHE A 95 1.14 -12.91 -15.56
N VAL A 96 1.35 -12.55 -14.29
CA VAL A 96 2.00 -13.42 -13.31
C VAL A 96 1.21 -14.71 -13.09
N GLY A 97 -0.12 -14.64 -12.99
CA GLY A 97 -0.97 -15.83 -12.81
C GLY A 97 -0.88 -16.82 -13.97
N SER A 98 -0.95 -16.36 -15.20
CA SER A 98 -0.86 -17.19 -16.41
C SER A 98 0.55 -17.76 -16.59
N ILE A 99 1.58 -16.91 -16.53
CA ILE A 99 2.98 -17.34 -16.70
C ILE A 99 3.38 -18.35 -15.61
N THR A 100 2.94 -18.14 -14.36
CA THR A 100 3.24 -19.06 -13.27
C THR A 100 2.61 -20.43 -13.47
N HIS A 101 1.38 -20.49 -13.99
CA HIS A 101 0.73 -21.76 -14.31
C HIS A 101 1.50 -22.53 -15.38
N ASP A 102 1.86 -21.87 -16.48
CA ASP A 102 2.57 -22.51 -17.59
C ASP A 102 3.99 -22.91 -17.19
N ALA A 103 4.68 -22.06 -16.43
CA ALA A 103 6.00 -22.36 -15.91
C ALA A 103 6.01 -23.55 -14.92
N ASN A 104 5.00 -23.64 -14.04
CA ASN A 104 4.86 -24.80 -13.13
C ASN A 104 4.63 -26.10 -13.92
N ASN A 105 3.85 -26.07 -14.99
CA ASN A 105 3.63 -27.23 -15.85
C ASN A 105 4.95 -27.70 -16.49
N VAL A 106 5.73 -26.76 -17.06
CA VAL A 106 7.05 -27.07 -17.62
C VAL A 106 8.01 -27.61 -16.55
N ALA A 107 8.03 -26.96 -15.37
CA ALA A 107 8.88 -27.39 -14.27
C ALA A 107 8.55 -28.80 -13.79
N THR A 108 7.26 -29.17 -13.73
CA THR A 108 6.82 -30.52 -13.36
C THR A 108 7.34 -31.55 -14.36
N VAL A 109 7.23 -31.27 -15.67
CA VAL A 109 7.75 -32.19 -16.72
C VAL A 109 9.26 -32.37 -16.59
N VAL A 110 10.01 -31.27 -16.36
CA VAL A 110 11.47 -31.35 -16.19
C VAL A 110 11.86 -32.12 -14.92
N LEU A 111 11.17 -31.89 -13.80
CA LEU A 111 11.41 -32.62 -12.54
C LEU A 111 11.17 -34.12 -12.73
N SER A 112 10.05 -34.50 -13.37
CA SER A 112 9.78 -35.92 -13.64
C SER A 112 10.84 -36.56 -14.56
N ALA A 113 11.36 -35.81 -15.54
CA ALA A 113 12.45 -36.31 -16.38
C ALA A 113 13.76 -36.47 -15.60
N LEU A 114 14.05 -35.56 -14.66
CA LEU A 114 15.23 -35.65 -13.80
C LEU A 114 15.12 -36.79 -12.76
N GLU A 115 13.90 -37.08 -12.26
CA GLU A 115 13.63 -38.25 -11.40
C GLU A 115 13.89 -39.56 -12.14
N LEU A 116 13.40 -39.69 -13.39
CA LEU A 116 13.68 -40.84 -14.25
C LEU A 116 15.17 -41.00 -14.57
N LEU A 117 15.91 -39.94 -14.69
CA LEU A 117 17.36 -39.96 -14.90
C LEU A 117 18.10 -40.40 -13.62
N ASP A 118 17.63 -40.00 -12.43
CA ASP A 118 18.25 -40.39 -11.15
C ASP A 118 18.10 -41.89 -10.86
N GLU A 119 17.10 -42.56 -11.43
CA GLU A 119 16.90 -43.99 -11.37
C GLU A 119 17.87 -44.80 -12.29
N GLN A 120 18.56 -44.12 -13.22
CA GLN A 120 19.51 -44.79 -14.12
C GLN A 120 20.89 -44.94 -13.45
N PRO A 121 21.70 -45.92 -13.92
CA PRO A 121 23.05 -46.11 -13.41
C PRO A 121 23.98 -44.99 -13.94
N LEU A 122 23.98 -43.85 -13.23
CA LEU A 122 24.83 -42.71 -13.51
C LEU A 122 26.16 -42.83 -12.74
N ASP A 123 27.23 -42.27 -13.35
CA ASP A 123 28.48 -42.04 -12.64
C ASP A 123 28.36 -40.91 -11.58
N ALA A 124 29.44 -40.65 -10.86
CA ALA A 124 29.43 -39.65 -9.80
C ALA A 124 29.16 -38.25 -10.31
N GLU A 125 29.63 -37.91 -11.51
CA GLU A 125 29.48 -36.62 -12.17
C GLU A 125 28.02 -36.43 -12.66
N GLY A 126 27.47 -37.46 -13.32
CA GLY A 126 26.07 -37.46 -13.78
C GLY A 126 25.08 -37.33 -12.61
N ARG A 127 25.31 -38.07 -11.49
CA ARG A 127 24.48 -37.91 -10.28
C ARG A 127 24.57 -36.51 -9.66
N SER A 128 25.75 -35.86 -9.71
CA SER A 128 25.89 -34.48 -9.25
C SER A 128 25.11 -33.52 -10.15
N ALA A 129 25.23 -33.66 -11.46
CA ALA A 129 24.52 -32.81 -12.42
C ALA A 129 23.00 -32.94 -12.31
N VAL A 130 22.46 -34.15 -12.13
CA VAL A 130 21.02 -34.37 -11.91
C VAL A 130 20.55 -33.67 -10.63
N ARG A 131 21.28 -33.82 -9.51
CA ARG A 131 20.95 -33.13 -8.25
C ARG A 131 20.99 -31.60 -8.38
N ASP A 132 21.98 -31.07 -9.06
CA ASP A 132 22.10 -29.62 -9.28
C ASP A 132 20.94 -29.09 -10.13
N ALA A 133 20.53 -29.84 -11.15
CA ALA A 133 19.37 -29.50 -11.98
C ALA A 133 18.05 -29.60 -11.21
N GLN A 134 17.84 -30.63 -10.39
CA GLN A 134 16.67 -30.76 -9.49
C GLN A 134 16.61 -29.57 -8.52
N GLN A 135 17.74 -29.20 -7.91
CA GLN A 135 17.80 -28.07 -7.00
C GLN A 135 17.51 -26.72 -7.69
N ALA A 136 18.04 -26.53 -8.92
CA ALA A 136 17.74 -25.32 -9.72
C ALA A 136 16.25 -25.25 -10.07
N MET A 137 15.65 -26.37 -10.45
CA MET A 137 14.23 -26.44 -10.78
C MET A 137 13.34 -26.20 -9.56
N ALA A 138 13.68 -26.75 -8.41
CA ALA A 138 12.97 -26.48 -7.15
C ALA A 138 13.00 -24.99 -6.77
N ARG A 139 14.13 -24.31 -6.99
CA ARG A 139 14.25 -22.86 -6.81
C ARG A 139 13.34 -22.09 -7.78
N LEU A 140 13.28 -22.51 -9.05
CA LEU A 140 12.42 -21.89 -10.05
C LEU A 140 10.94 -22.01 -9.67
N VAL A 141 10.50 -23.18 -9.22
CA VAL A 141 9.12 -23.43 -8.76
C VAL A 141 8.78 -22.55 -7.56
N ALA A 142 9.72 -22.40 -6.61
CA ALA A 142 9.55 -21.52 -5.47
C ALA A 142 9.37 -20.05 -5.89
N LEU A 143 10.20 -19.56 -6.83
CA LEU A 143 10.06 -18.22 -7.40
C LEU A 143 8.69 -17.99 -8.04
N PHE A 144 8.20 -18.94 -8.83
CA PHE A 144 6.87 -18.82 -9.44
C PHE A 144 5.74 -18.86 -8.42
N LYS A 145 5.88 -19.66 -7.35
CA LYS A 145 4.92 -19.69 -6.24
C LYS A 145 4.85 -18.34 -5.53
N ASP A 146 6.00 -17.71 -5.28
CA ASP A 146 6.07 -16.39 -4.66
C ASP A 146 5.47 -15.31 -5.58
N LEU A 147 5.76 -15.36 -6.89
CA LEU A 147 5.17 -14.46 -7.89
C LEU A 147 3.64 -14.61 -7.97
N LYS A 148 3.11 -15.84 -7.89
CA LYS A 148 1.67 -16.10 -7.87
C LYS A 148 0.98 -15.45 -6.66
N GLY A 149 1.67 -15.42 -5.51
CA GLY A 149 1.20 -14.72 -4.32
C GLY A 149 1.01 -13.22 -4.55
N LEU A 150 1.89 -12.58 -5.32
CA LEU A 150 1.82 -11.15 -5.68
C LEU A 150 0.69 -10.83 -6.68
N GLY A 151 0.33 -11.79 -7.54
CA GLY A 151 -0.70 -11.61 -8.58
C GLY A 151 -2.14 -11.90 -8.14
N ARG A 152 -2.34 -12.45 -6.94
CA ARG A 152 -3.67 -12.80 -6.45
C ARG A 152 -4.50 -11.54 -6.14
N ARG A 153 -5.49 -11.31 -6.98
CA ARG A 153 -6.47 -10.21 -6.86
C ARG A 153 -7.43 -10.44 -5.68
N ARG A 154 -7.88 -9.34 -5.07
CA ARG A 154 -9.03 -9.21 -4.14
C ARG A 154 -10.34 -9.87 -4.63
N GLY A 155 -10.38 -10.52 -5.79
CA GLY A 155 -11.62 -10.86 -6.49
C GLY A 155 -12.07 -12.33 -6.45
N SER A 156 -11.31 -13.28 -5.90
CA SER A 156 -11.69 -14.70 -5.96
C SER A 156 -11.71 -15.45 -4.62
N ALA A 157 -11.29 -14.83 -3.52
CA ALA A 157 -11.42 -15.40 -2.19
C ALA A 157 -12.45 -14.60 -1.38
N ASN A 158 -13.45 -15.27 -0.84
CA ASN A 158 -14.37 -14.66 0.11
C ASN A 158 -13.62 -14.43 1.44
N LEU A 159 -13.93 -13.31 2.11
CA LEU A 159 -13.55 -13.12 3.49
C LEU A 159 -14.21 -14.21 4.32
N THR A 160 -13.43 -14.89 5.15
CA THR A 160 -13.91 -15.90 6.09
C THR A 160 -13.57 -15.46 7.51
N GLU A 161 -14.43 -15.78 8.45
CA GLU A 161 -14.15 -15.59 9.87
C GLU A 161 -12.95 -16.47 10.23
N THR A 162 -11.79 -15.83 10.44
CA THR A 162 -10.51 -16.49 10.68
C THR A 162 -10.04 -16.17 12.09
N CYS A 163 -9.83 -17.21 12.90
CA CYS A 163 -9.21 -17.10 14.22
C CYS A 163 -7.69 -17.00 14.06
N LEU A 164 -7.12 -15.84 14.37
CA LEU A 164 -5.67 -15.58 14.21
C LEU A 164 -4.83 -16.50 15.12
N ASN A 165 -5.32 -16.85 16.31
CA ASN A 165 -4.62 -17.77 17.21
C ASN A 165 -4.43 -19.15 16.54
N GLU A 166 -5.51 -19.71 15.99
CA GLU A 166 -5.49 -20.99 15.30
C GLU A 166 -4.61 -20.93 14.04
N ALA A 167 -4.69 -19.86 13.27
CA ALA A 167 -3.86 -19.67 12.08
C ALA A 167 -2.36 -19.63 12.42
N ILE A 168 -1.98 -18.95 13.51
CA ILE A 168 -0.59 -18.89 13.98
C ILE A 168 -0.12 -20.28 14.45
N GLU A 169 -0.92 -20.97 15.27
CA GLU A 169 -0.61 -22.31 15.76
C GLU A 169 -0.44 -23.29 14.59
N HIS A 170 -1.36 -23.24 13.61
CA HIS A 170 -1.30 -24.08 12.41
C HIS A 170 -0.05 -23.79 11.56
N ALA A 171 0.29 -22.52 11.33
CA ALA A 171 1.49 -22.14 10.58
C ALA A 171 2.78 -22.62 11.27
N VAL A 172 2.87 -22.51 12.60
CA VAL A 172 4.01 -23.00 13.37
C VAL A 172 4.09 -24.53 13.31
N ALA A 173 2.97 -25.24 13.51
CA ALA A 173 2.92 -26.71 13.44
C ALA A 173 3.33 -27.23 12.04
N LEU A 174 2.87 -26.58 10.98
CA LEU A 174 3.23 -26.92 9.60
C LEU A 174 4.74 -26.80 9.35
N LEU A 175 5.37 -25.80 9.95
CA LEU A 175 6.78 -25.52 9.73
C LEU A 175 7.72 -26.24 10.69
N GLN A 176 7.24 -26.86 11.76
CA GLN A 176 8.09 -27.66 12.68
C GLN A 176 8.81 -28.82 11.98
N GLY A 177 8.19 -29.40 10.93
CA GLY A 177 8.82 -30.43 10.08
C GLY A 177 9.74 -29.87 9.00
N HIS A 178 9.71 -28.56 8.75
CA HIS A 178 10.48 -27.93 7.69
C HIS A 178 11.96 -27.78 8.06
N SER A 179 12.86 -28.05 7.13
CA SER A 179 14.32 -28.03 7.37
C SER A 179 14.83 -26.70 7.93
N ALA A 180 14.22 -25.58 7.56
CA ALA A 180 14.60 -24.24 8.05
C ALA A 180 14.25 -24.02 9.53
N MET A 181 13.28 -24.74 10.10
CA MET A 181 12.81 -24.56 11.49
C MET A 181 13.12 -25.73 12.42
N ARG A 182 13.71 -26.80 11.90
CA ARG A 182 13.91 -28.08 12.63
C ARG A 182 14.59 -27.91 14.00
N HIS A 183 15.49 -26.96 14.14
CA HIS A 183 16.26 -26.70 15.36
C HIS A 183 15.96 -25.34 15.98
N CYS A 184 14.90 -24.64 15.53
CA CYS A 184 14.45 -23.42 16.13
C CYS A 184 13.55 -23.71 17.33
N HIS A 185 13.75 -22.94 18.40
CA HIS A 185 12.84 -22.94 19.55
C HIS A 185 11.78 -21.85 19.37
N VAL A 186 10.53 -22.26 19.15
CA VAL A 186 9.42 -21.32 18.92
C VAL A 186 8.58 -21.20 20.18
N THR A 187 8.41 -19.96 20.66
CA THR A 187 7.53 -19.62 21.78
C THR A 187 6.31 -18.86 21.26
N LEU A 188 5.11 -19.25 21.69
CA LEU A 188 3.87 -18.55 21.37
C LEU A 188 3.36 -17.79 22.59
N SER A 189 3.16 -16.49 22.44
CA SER A 189 2.60 -15.57 23.44
C SER A 189 1.31 -14.97 22.89
N LEU A 190 0.29 -15.82 22.76
CA LEU A 190 -0.99 -15.47 22.17
C LEU A 190 -1.94 -14.98 23.27
N GLY A 191 -2.54 -13.81 23.06
CA GLY A 191 -3.60 -13.28 23.90
C GLY A 191 -4.92 -14.04 23.72
N PRO A 192 -6.04 -13.47 24.17
CA PRO A 192 -7.37 -14.02 23.92
C PRO A 192 -7.62 -14.25 22.43
N PRO A 193 -8.46 -15.24 22.04
CA PRO A 193 -8.77 -15.52 20.65
C PRO A 193 -9.27 -14.27 19.91
N VAL A 194 -8.71 -14.01 18.72
CA VAL A 194 -9.06 -12.89 17.85
C VAL A 194 -9.56 -13.43 16.53
N THR A 195 -10.85 -13.24 16.26
CA THR A 195 -11.50 -13.65 15.00
C THR A 195 -11.80 -12.44 14.16
N LEU A 196 -11.39 -12.44 12.89
CA LEU A 196 -11.55 -11.35 11.95
C LEU A 196 -12.01 -11.89 10.58
N PRO A 197 -12.79 -11.10 9.80
CA PRO A 197 -13.08 -11.44 8.41
C PRO A 197 -11.83 -11.22 7.55
N LEU A 198 -11.13 -12.28 7.20
CA LEU A 198 -9.84 -12.26 6.51
C LEU A 198 -9.84 -13.18 5.29
N PHE A 199 -8.91 -12.95 4.39
CA PHE A 199 -8.57 -13.89 3.33
C PHE A 199 -7.60 -14.94 3.91
N ALA A 200 -8.11 -16.08 4.34
CA ALA A 200 -7.36 -17.11 5.05
C ALA A 200 -6.04 -17.50 4.34
N ASP A 201 -6.09 -17.74 3.03
CA ASP A 201 -4.90 -18.07 2.22
C ASP A 201 -3.80 -17.00 2.28
N LEU A 202 -4.19 -15.69 2.37
CA LEU A 202 -3.22 -14.59 2.47
C LEU A 202 -2.62 -14.53 3.86
N VAL A 203 -3.41 -14.81 4.90
CA VAL A 203 -2.94 -14.87 6.28
C VAL A 203 -1.95 -16.02 6.45
N ASP A 204 -2.28 -17.22 5.96
CA ASP A 204 -1.37 -18.38 6.01
C ASP A 204 -0.05 -18.09 5.29
N SER A 205 -0.12 -17.54 4.07
CA SER A 205 1.08 -17.17 3.31
C SER A 205 1.93 -16.12 4.04
N MET A 206 1.30 -15.14 4.65
CA MET A 206 1.94 -14.09 5.43
C MET A 206 2.67 -14.67 6.66
N LEU A 207 2.01 -15.51 7.42
CA LEU A 207 2.58 -16.17 8.61
C LEU A 207 3.76 -17.06 8.23
N ILE A 208 3.60 -17.90 7.21
CA ILE A 208 4.67 -18.77 6.69
C ILE A 208 5.89 -17.95 6.27
N ASN A 209 5.69 -16.86 5.52
CA ASN A 209 6.80 -16.02 5.07
C ASN A 209 7.53 -15.34 6.23
N LEU A 210 6.82 -14.86 7.25
CA LEU A 210 7.43 -14.26 8.43
C LEU A 210 8.24 -15.29 9.23
N LEU A 211 7.66 -16.46 9.49
CA LEU A 211 8.29 -17.54 10.25
C LEU A 211 9.54 -18.09 9.54
N ILE A 212 9.44 -18.35 8.23
CA ILE A 212 10.60 -18.79 7.43
C ILE A 212 11.69 -17.71 7.43
N ASN A 213 11.30 -16.43 7.31
CA ASN A 213 12.26 -15.33 7.32
C ASN A 213 13.03 -15.25 8.65
N ALA A 214 12.33 -15.37 9.77
CA ALA A 214 12.90 -15.41 11.11
C ALA A 214 13.81 -16.65 11.32
N ALA A 215 13.35 -17.84 10.91
CA ALA A 215 14.16 -19.06 10.99
C ALA A 215 15.45 -18.99 10.15
N GLN A 216 15.37 -18.39 8.97
CA GLN A 216 16.55 -18.18 8.12
C GLN A 216 17.53 -17.16 8.71
N ALA A 217 17.04 -16.11 9.39
CA ALA A 217 17.88 -15.13 10.07
C ALA A 217 18.71 -15.80 11.19
N THR A 218 18.12 -16.74 11.92
CA THR A 218 18.79 -17.51 12.96
C THR A 218 19.60 -18.71 12.42
N ARG A 219 19.70 -18.87 11.09
CA ARG A 219 20.36 -20.01 10.42
C ARG A 219 19.74 -21.38 10.81
N GLY A 220 18.46 -21.37 11.14
CA GLY A 220 17.72 -22.59 11.52
C GLY A 220 18.01 -23.12 12.94
N VAL A 221 18.74 -22.38 13.76
CA VAL A 221 19.11 -22.76 15.14
C VAL A 221 19.02 -21.51 16.01
N GLY A 222 17.85 -21.19 16.50
CA GLY A 222 17.66 -19.97 17.30
C GLY A 222 16.31 -19.94 17.98
N ARG A 223 16.03 -18.80 18.61
CA ARG A 223 14.77 -18.57 19.32
C ARG A 223 13.89 -17.64 18.49
N LEU A 224 12.65 -18.09 18.30
CA LEU A 224 11.60 -17.29 17.71
C LEU A 224 10.48 -17.10 18.72
N GLU A 225 9.90 -15.94 18.77
CA GLU A 225 8.70 -15.66 19.57
C GLU A 225 7.63 -15.05 18.68
N VAL A 226 6.44 -15.63 18.72
CA VAL A 226 5.26 -15.06 18.04
C VAL A 226 4.31 -14.52 19.08
N LYS A 227 3.98 -13.24 18.98
CA LYS A 227 3.00 -12.59 19.86
C LYS A 227 1.76 -12.21 19.08
N LEU A 228 0.61 -12.35 19.73
CA LEU A 228 -0.65 -11.79 19.25
C LEU A 228 -1.27 -10.95 20.36
N SER A 229 -1.56 -9.70 20.06
CA SER A 229 -2.21 -8.76 20.98
C SER A 229 -3.19 -7.88 20.24
N VAL A 230 -4.15 -7.28 20.98
CA VAL A 230 -5.05 -6.26 20.42
C VAL A 230 -4.74 -4.94 21.10
N VAL A 231 -4.26 -3.97 20.33
CA VAL A 231 -3.86 -2.64 20.81
C VAL A 231 -4.41 -1.58 19.87
N ASP A 232 -5.05 -0.56 20.41
CA ASP A 232 -5.56 0.60 19.65
C ASP A 232 -6.47 0.22 18.47
N GLY A 233 -7.33 -0.79 18.64
CA GLY A 233 -8.23 -1.26 17.58
C GLY A 233 -7.56 -2.11 16.48
N PHE A 234 -6.31 -2.54 16.68
CA PHE A 234 -5.59 -3.42 15.78
C PHE A 234 -5.18 -4.73 16.42
N ALA A 235 -5.37 -5.84 15.73
CA ALA A 235 -4.73 -7.09 16.04
C ALA A 235 -3.28 -7.02 15.55
N ARG A 236 -2.32 -7.11 16.47
CA ARG A 236 -0.88 -7.06 16.18
C ARG A 236 -0.29 -8.46 16.28
N ILE A 237 0.26 -8.93 15.19
CA ILE A 237 1.04 -10.16 15.10
C ILE A 237 2.50 -9.75 15.02
N GLU A 238 3.29 -10.12 16.03
CA GLU A 238 4.72 -9.82 16.10
C GLU A 238 5.50 -11.12 15.99
N VAL A 239 6.45 -11.17 15.06
CA VAL A 239 7.38 -12.30 14.91
C VAL A 239 8.78 -11.79 15.21
N HIS A 240 9.33 -12.28 16.33
CA HIS A 240 10.64 -11.94 16.83
C HIS A 240 11.63 -13.06 16.54
N ASP A 241 12.87 -12.70 16.25
CA ASP A 241 14.01 -13.63 16.18
C ASP A 241 15.20 -13.16 17.02
N ASP A 242 16.15 -14.05 17.30
CA ASP A 242 17.44 -13.76 17.93
C ASP A 242 18.60 -13.77 16.94
N GLY A 243 18.30 -13.64 15.64
CA GLY A 243 19.30 -13.50 14.58
C GLY A 243 19.95 -12.13 14.56
N PRO A 244 20.66 -11.80 13.48
CA PRO A 244 21.14 -10.44 13.25
C PRO A 244 19.98 -9.50 12.95
N ASP A 245 20.00 -8.30 13.54
CA ASP A 245 19.05 -7.23 13.20
C ASP A 245 19.30 -6.70 11.79
N VAL A 246 18.28 -6.06 11.20
CA VAL A 246 18.40 -5.46 9.88
C VAL A 246 19.19 -4.16 9.97
N PRO A 247 20.29 -4.00 9.20
CA PRO A 247 21.03 -2.75 9.16
C PRO A 247 20.13 -1.55 8.78
N PRO A 248 20.28 -0.38 9.44
CA PRO A 248 19.44 0.79 9.21
C PRO A 248 19.34 1.22 7.73
N GLU A 249 20.42 1.07 6.98
CA GLU A 249 20.49 1.38 5.56
C GLU A 249 19.66 0.44 4.68
N GLN A 250 19.31 -0.74 5.18
CA GLN A 250 18.52 -1.75 4.47
C GLN A 250 17.04 -1.68 4.81
N VAL A 251 16.64 -1.07 5.92
CA VAL A 251 15.25 -0.99 6.38
C VAL A 251 14.33 -0.41 5.31
N ALA A 252 14.74 0.66 4.63
CA ALA A 252 13.97 1.29 3.56
C ALA A 252 13.82 0.41 2.29
N GLN A 253 14.55 -0.70 2.22
CA GLN A 253 14.55 -1.61 1.07
C GLN A 253 13.88 -2.95 1.37
N LEU A 254 13.52 -3.24 2.63
CA LEU A 254 12.95 -4.52 3.08
C LEU A 254 11.74 -4.98 2.28
N PHE A 255 10.90 -4.04 1.89
CA PHE A 255 9.65 -4.31 1.17
C PHE A 255 9.73 -4.02 -0.34
N LYS A 256 10.96 -3.79 -0.88
CA LYS A 256 11.15 -3.65 -2.32
C LYS A 256 11.23 -5.03 -2.97
N PRO A 257 10.52 -5.25 -4.10
CA PRO A 257 10.58 -6.51 -4.82
C PRO A 257 12.03 -6.87 -5.22
N PHE A 258 12.36 -8.15 -5.13
CA PHE A 258 13.66 -8.73 -5.50
C PHE A 258 14.86 -8.25 -4.64
N HIS A 259 14.61 -7.47 -3.60
CA HIS A 259 15.68 -7.11 -2.67
C HIS A 259 15.89 -8.23 -1.64
N THR A 260 17.10 -8.78 -1.60
CA THR A 260 17.49 -9.84 -0.67
C THR A 260 18.98 -9.80 -0.39
N THR A 261 19.35 -10.05 0.86
CA THR A 261 20.74 -10.27 1.29
C THR A 261 21.09 -11.74 1.37
N LYS A 262 20.12 -12.65 1.12
CA LYS A 262 20.27 -14.09 1.23
C LYS A 262 20.68 -14.69 -0.11
N PRO A 263 21.69 -15.57 -0.20
CA PRO A 263 22.17 -16.15 -1.46
C PRO A 263 21.08 -16.87 -2.28
N ASN A 264 20.09 -17.45 -1.61
CA ASN A 264 18.99 -18.20 -2.23
C ASN A 264 17.62 -17.54 -2.00
N GLY A 265 17.59 -16.26 -1.59
CA GLY A 265 16.36 -15.52 -1.35
C GLY A 265 15.76 -14.99 -2.64
N THR A 266 14.46 -15.03 -2.77
CA THR A 266 13.73 -14.47 -3.90
C THR A 266 13.55 -12.96 -3.78
N GLY A 267 13.63 -12.41 -2.56
CA GLY A 267 13.32 -11.01 -2.25
C GLY A 267 11.82 -10.68 -2.38
N LEU A 268 10.94 -11.70 -2.43
CA LEU A 268 9.49 -11.52 -2.60
C LEU A 268 8.70 -11.83 -1.32
N GLY A 269 9.29 -12.54 -0.35
CA GLY A 269 8.58 -12.96 0.86
C GLY A 269 8.02 -11.80 1.67
N LEU A 270 8.82 -10.75 1.98
CA LEU A 270 8.35 -9.57 2.72
C LEU A 270 7.41 -8.69 1.89
N VAL A 271 7.58 -8.67 0.56
CA VAL A 271 6.62 -8.00 -0.34
C VAL A 271 5.26 -8.67 -0.26
N SER A 272 5.22 -10.01 -0.25
CA SER A 272 3.98 -10.79 -0.07
C SER A 272 3.32 -10.50 1.27
N VAL A 273 4.10 -10.40 2.36
CA VAL A 273 3.61 -9.99 3.69
C VAL A 273 2.97 -8.61 3.64
N GLN A 274 3.63 -7.64 3.02
CA GLN A 274 3.10 -6.28 2.87
C GLN A 274 1.81 -6.25 2.07
N GLN A 275 1.74 -6.98 0.95
CA GLN A 275 0.53 -7.06 0.13
C GLN A 275 -0.63 -7.74 0.87
N ALA A 276 -0.36 -8.79 1.65
CA ALA A 276 -1.37 -9.43 2.49
C ALA A 276 -1.90 -8.46 3.56
N ALA A 277 -1.03 -7.73 4.25
CA ALA A 277 -1.44 -6.72 5.22
C ALA A 277 -2.29 -5.62 4.58
N LEU A 278 -1.86 -5.07 3.44
CA LEU A 278 -2.60 -4.04 2.69
C LEU A 278 -3.95 -4.54 2.17
N ALA A 279 -4.07 -5.81 1.76
CA ALA A 279 -5.33 -6.41 1.34
C ALA A 279 -6.39 -6.40 2.46
N HIS A 280 -5.95 -6.43 3.71
CA HIS A 280 -6.76 -6.35 4.92
C HIS A 280 -6.78 -4.95 5.55
N GLN A 281 -6.41 -3.89 4.82
CA GLN A 281 -6.33 -2.50 5.30
C GLN A 281 -5.37 -2.33 6.50
N GLY A 282 -4.45 -3.25 6.65
CA GLY A 282 -3.42 -3.26 7.68
C GLY A 282 -2.09 -2.71 7.20
N ARG A 283 -1.07 -2.86 8.03
CA ARG A 283 0.32 -2.48 7.73
C ARG A 283 1.30 -3.49 8.30
N VAL A 284 2.53 -3.46 7.77
CA VAL A 284 3.67 -4.19 8.32
C VAL A 284 4.80 -3.24 8.62
N GLU A 285 5.44 -3.46 9.75
CA GLU A 285 6.54 -2.62 10.27
C GLU A 285 7.69 -3.51 10.73
N HIS A 286 8.91 -2.96 10.68
CA HIS A 286 10.11 -3.59 11.24
C HIS A 286 10.57 -2.80 12.46
N SER A 287 11.02 -3.53 13.48
CA SER A 287 11.70 -2.98 14.65
C SER A 287 12.73 -3.98 15.18
N ARG A 288 13.58 -3.54 16.10
CA ARG A 288 14.52 -4.44 16.77
C ARG A 288 13.79 -5.36 17.75
N SER A 289 14.14 -6.64 17.72
CA SER A 289 13.62 -7.64 18.64
C SER A 289 14.28 -7.53 20.04
N PRO A 290 13.53 -7.68 21.14
CA PRO A 290 14.12 -7.83 22.48
C PRO A 290 14.96 -9.10 22.61
N LEU A 291 14.80 -10.09 21.71
CA LEU A 291 15.65 -11.28 21.65
C LEU A 291 17.05 -10.99 21.06
N GLY A 292 17.24 -9.82 20.45
CA GLY A 292 18.52 -9.36 19.89
C GLY A 292 18.51 -9.17 18.37
N GLY A 293 17.62 -9.84 17.65
CA GLY A 293 17.48 -9.79 16.20
C GLY A 293 16.41 -8.83 15.71
N ALA A 294 15.68 -9.23 14.66
CA ALA A 294 14.59 -8.45 14.06
C ALA A 294 13.22 -8.80 14.66
N CYS A 295 12.32 -7.83 14.60
CA CYS A 295 10.90 -8.02 14.85
C CYS A 295 10.11 -7.49 13.65
N PHE A 296 9.22 -8.31 13.10
CA PHE A 296 8.25 -7.89 12.11
C PHE A 296 6.86 -7.87 12.74
N THR A 297 6.21 -6.71 12.70
CA THR A 297 4.87 -6.49 13.27
C THR A 297 3.87 -6.28 12.14
N VAL A 298 2.87 -7.14 12.05
CA VAL A 298 1.69 -6.94 11.20
C VAL A 298 0.53 -6.45 12.05
N SER A 299 -0.08 -5.34 11.65
CA SER A 299 -1.24 -4.75 12.31
C SER A 299 -2.46 -4.84 11.39
N LEU A 300 -3.50 -5.57 11.81
CA LEU A 300 -4.75 -5.73 11.09
C LEU A 300 -5.89 -5.04 11.85
N PRO A 301 -6.76 -4.25 11.19
CA PRO A 301 -7.84 -3.54 11.88
C PRO A 301 -8.88 -4.52 12.43
N VAL A 302 -9.32 -4.29 13.66
CA VAL A 302 -10.41 -5.04 14.31
C VAL A 302 -11.73 -4.30 14.09
N PRO A 303 -12.68 -4.85 13.33
CA PRO A 303 -13.97 -4.19 13.10
C PRO A 303 -14.71 -3.90 14.40
N GLY A 304 -15.25 -2.68 14.54
CA GLY A 304 -16.13 -2.31 15.65
C GLY A 304 -15.46 -1.91 16.97
N ARG A 305 -14.13 -1.72 17.01
CA ARG A 305 -13.45 -1.02 18.13
C ARG A 305 -12.88 0.31 17.62
N PRO A 306 -13.39 1.46 18.16
CA PRO A 306 -12.87 2.78 17.83
C PRO A 306 -11.45 2.99 18.35
#